data_d28c7ac8e509d258fbf7bf5f1d71128e
#
_entry.id   d28c7ac8e509d258fbf7bf5f1d71128e
#
_cell.length_a   1.000
_cell.length_b   1.000
_cell.length_c   1.000
_cell.angle_alpha   90.00
_cell.angle_beta   90.00
_cell.angle_gamma   90.00
#
_symmetry.space_group_name_H-M   'P 1'
#
loop_
_entity.id
_entity.type
_entity.pdbx_description
1 polymer ?
#
loop_
_entity_poly.entity_id
_entity_poly.type
_entity_poly.pdbx_seq_one_letter_code
_entity_poly.pdbx_strand_id
1 'polypeptide(L)'
;ILLKPVNYIMEKLGITPYTLGLSDDHDEFFRLNSALDSLTAQVSEVHSVLHEKEQLVRERLLLGILHASVDVTALPQEYMKYGLVFPYRFFSLILIHMPALEIMEDFTKKKQLRLVVLSSASEAFSVLGKAYGIHTNGQNIGILLNTSIAEAELTAELKRLCSAISQRM
;
A
#
# COMPACT_ATOMS: atom_id res chain seq x y z
N ILE A 1 -35.26 -23.79 19.48
CA ILE A 1 -35.45 -23.70 18.00
C ILE A 1 -34.31 -22.86 17.34
N LEU A 2 -33.54 -22.05 18.08
CA LEU A 2 -32.45 -21.22 17.55
C LEU A 2 -31.08 -21.94 17.45
N LEU A 3 -30.91 -23.13 18.05
CA LEU A 3 -29.64 -23.85 18.12
C LEU A 3 -29.16 -24.47 16.79
N LYS A 4 -30.10 -24.83 15.88
CA LYS A 4 -29.73 -25.46 14.61
C LYS A 4 -28.90 -24.59 13.67
N PRO A 5 -29.19 -23.29 13.47
CA PRO A 5 -28.38 -22.44 12.62
C PRO A 5 -27.01 -22.14 13.21
N VAL A 6 -26.87 -22.06 14.53
CA VAL A 6 -25.58 -21.82 15.20
C VAL A 6 -24.65 -23.01 15.02
N ASN A 7 -25.13 -24.21 15.24
CA ASN A 7 -24.36 -25.45 15.04
C ASN A 7 -23.93 -25.62 13.58
N TYR A 8 -24.77 -25.26 12.60
CA TYR A 8 -24.42 -25.28 11.18
C TYR A 8 -23.28 -24.31 10.84
N ILE A 9 -23.31 -23.10 11.43
CA ILE A 9 -22.24 -22.13 11.24
C ILE A 9 -20.94 -22.59 11.88
N MET A 10 -20.97 -23.16 13.09
CA MET A 10 -19.80 -23.70 13.78
C MET A 10 -19.16 -24.87 13.03
N GLU A 11 -19.95 -25.78 12.46
CA GLU A 11 -19.48 -26.88 11.63
C GLU A 11 -18.80 -26.37 10.33
N LYS A 12 -19.36 -25.36 9.69
CA LYS A 12 -18.78 -24.71 8.52
C LYS A 12 -17.45 -24.01 8.83
N LEU A 13 -17.27 -23.52 10.04
CA LEU A 13 -16.03 -22.89 10.52
C LEU A 13 -14.98 -23.90 11.03
N GLY A 14 -15.26 -25.21 10.94
CA GLY A 14 -14.37 -26.26 11.40
C GLY A 14 -14.26 -26.37 12.92
N ILE A 15 -15.18 -25.75 13.65
CA ILE A 15 -15.28 -25.80 15.10
C ILE A 15 -16.11 -27.03 15.45
N THR A 16 -15.45 -28.15 15.76
CA THR A 16 -16.15 -29.38 16.19
C THR A 16 -16.85 -29.13 17.52
N PRO A 17 -18.17 -29.37 17.60
CA PRO A 17 -18.89 -29.32 18.87
C PRO A 17 -18.49 -30.53 19.71
N TYR A 18 -17.38 -30.44 20.44
CA TYR A 18 -17.06 -31.46 21.43
C TYR A 18 -17.93 -31.27 22.66
N THR A 19 -18.84 -32.25 22.82
CA THR A 19 -19.59 -32.57 24.05
C THR A 19 -20.35 -31.41 24.68
N LEU A 20 -21.59 -31.28 24.24
CA LEU A 20 -22.64 -30.58 24.97
C LEU A 20 -23.00 -31.34 26.26
N GLY A 21 -22.24 -31.07 27.32
CA GLY A 21 -22.77 -31.19 28.67
C GLY A 21 -23.70 -30.00 28.88
N LEU A 22 -24.94 -30.32 29.20
CA LEU A 22 -26.01 -29.41 29.53
C LEU A 22 -25.58 -28.41 30.61
N SER A 23 -25.17 -27.20 30.26
CA SER A 23 -25.20 -26.02 31.14
C SER A 23 -24.87 -24.73 30.37
N ASP A 24 -25.79 -23.79 30.45
CA ASP A 24 -25.73 -22.35 30.21
C ASP A 24 -25.63 -21.82 28.79
N ASP A 25 -26.69 -21.14 28.34
CA ASP A 25 -26.78 -20.28 27.17
C ASP A 25 -25.66 -19.21 27.07
N HIS A 26 -25.03 -18.89 28.19
CA HIS A 26 -23.87 -17.98 28.25
C HIS A 26 -22.60 -18.56 27.60
N ASP A 27 -22.41 -19.88 27.68
CA ASP A 27 -21.21 -20.51 27.16
C ASP A 27 -21.20 -20.59 25.62
N GLU A 28 -22.38 -20.72 24.99
CA GLU A 28 -22.52 -20.73 23.53
C GLU A 28 -22.28 -19.36 22.91
N PHE A 29 -22.78 -18.30 23.54
CA PHE A 29 -22.50 -16.92 23.10
C PHE A 29 -21.01 -16.56 23.23
N PHE A 30 -20.36 -16.99 24.30
CA PHE A 30 -18.94 -16.77 24.50
C PHE A 30 -18.10 -17.50 23.46
N ARG A 31 -18.44 -18.75 23.14
CA ARG A 31 -17.77 -19.53 22.07
C ARG A 31 -18.00 -18.92 20.69
N LEU A 32 -19.20 -18.46 20.40
CA LEU A 32 -19.49 -17.78 19.13
C LEU A 32 -18.71 -16.49 18.99
N ASN A 33 -18.64 -15.66 20.02
CA ASN A 33 -17.85 -14.44 20.01
C ASN A 33 -16.34 -14.74 19.85
N SER A 34 -15.83 -15.72 20.57
CA SER A 34 -14.44 -16.13 20.44
C SER A 34 -14.09 -16.65 19.04
N ALA A 35 -15.03 -17.39 18.41
CA ALA A 35 -14.87 -17.84 17.04
C ALA A 35 -14.92 -16.67 16.02
N LEU A 36 -15.81 -15.70 16.24
CA LEU A 36 -15.89 -14.49 15.41
C LEU A 36 -14.64 -13.63 15.57
N ASP A 37 -14.13 -13.46 16.77
CA ASP A 37 -12.88 -12.73 17.02
C ASP A 37 -11.69 -13.41 16.34
N SER A 38 -11.61 -14.74 16.42
CA SER A 38 -10.57 -15.52 15.74
C SER A 38 -10.67 -15.40 14.22
N LEU A 39 -11.87 -15.46 13.67
CA LEU A 39 -12.10 -15.30 12.24
C LEU A 39 -11.76 -13.89 11.77
N THR A 40 -12.12 -12.87 12.53
CA THR A 40 -11.80 -11.48 12.26
C THR A 40 -10.28 -11.25 12.27
N ALA A 41 -9.57 -11.84 13.23
CA ALA A 41 -8.11 -11.80 13.28
C ALA A 41 -7.46 -12.48 12.07
N GLN A 42 -7.94 -13.67 11.67
CA GLN A 42 -7.44 -14.37 10.48
C GLN A 42 -7.70 -13.59 9.19
N VAL A 43 -8.90 -13.02 9.03
CA VAL A 43 -9.22 -12.17 7.86
C VAL A 43 -8.32 -10.95 7.82
N SER A 44 -8.07 -10.30 8.95
CA SER A 44 -7.16 -9.15 9.06
C SER A 44 -5.72 -9.53 8.69
N GLU A 45 -5.24 -10.69 9.15
CA GLU A 45 -3.92 -11.20 8.81
C GLU A 45 -3.78 -11.49 7.32
N VAL A 46 -4.75 -12.18 6.72
CA VAL A 46 -4.77 -12.46 5.27
C VAL A 46 -4.80 -11.16 4.46
N HIS A 47 -5.61 -10.17 4.86
CA HIS A 47 -5.63 -8.86 4.22
C HIS A 47 -4.28 -8.15 4.31
N SER A 48 -3.62 -8.19 5.46
CA SER A 48 -2.29 -7.62 5.64
C SER A 48 -1.25 -8.25 4.72
N VAL A 49 -1.21 -9.58 4.64
CA VAL A 49 -0.29 -10.34 3.78
C VAL A 49 -0.56 -10.07 2.29
N LEU A 50 -1.84 -10.00 1.89
CA LEU A 50 -2.20 -9.66 0.51
C LEU A 50 -1.76 -8.25 0.15
N HIS A 51 -1.99 -7.29 1.03
CA HIS A 51 -1.59 -5.90 0.82
C HIS A 51 -0.07 -5.75 0.69
N GLU A 52 0.71 -6.44 1.52
CA GLU A 52 2.17 -6.47 1.39
C GLU A 52 2.63 -7.05 0.05
N LYS A 53 2.03 -8.15 -0.39
CA LYS A 53 2.35 -8.76 -1.70
C LYS A 53 2.01 -7.83 -2.85
N GLU A 54 0.86 -7.17 -2.81
CA GLU A 54 0.46 -6.18 -3.82
C GLU A 54 1.45 -5.03 -3.89
N GLN A 55 1.89 -4.52 -2.76
CA GLN A 55 2.91 -3.47 -2.67
C GLN A 55 4.24 -3.90 -3.31
N LEU A 56 4.72 -5.11 -3.00
CA LEU A 56 5.96 -5.65 -3.57
C LEU A 56 5.86 -5.82 -5.09
N VAL A 57 4.75 -6.33 -5.60
CA VAL A 57 4.52 -6.47 -7.05
C VAL A 57 4.50 -5.09 -7.70
N ARG A 58 3.78 -4.14 -7.11
CA ARG A 58 3.72 -2.75 -7.58
C ARG A 58 5.10 -2.10 -7.66
N GLU A 59 5.92 -2.23 -6.63
CA GLU A 59 7.29 -1.72 -6.63
C GLU A 59 8.15 -2.36 -7.72
N ARG A 60 8.07 -3.68 -7.85
CA ARG A 60 8.83 -4.40 -8.88
C ARG A 60 8.44 -3.95 -10.30
N LEU A 61 7.17 -3.69 -10.53
CA LEU A 61 6.68 -3.17 -11.80
C LEU A 61 7.18 -1.75 -12.08
N LEU A 62 7.13 -0.87 -11.08
CA LEU A 62 7.64 0.50 -11.20
C LEU A 62 9.16 0.52 -11.48
N LEU A 63 9.92 -0.33 -10.80
CA LEU A 63 11.35 -0.51 -11.07
C LEU A 63 11.59 -1.09 -12.46
N GLY A 64 10.76 -2.03 -12.91
CA GLY A 64 10.82 -2.58 -14.27
C GLY A 64 10.62 -1.52 -15.34
N ILE A 65 9.69 -0.58 -15.12
CA ILE A 65 9.48 0.58 -16.01
C ILE A 65 10.72 1.47 -16.04
N LEU A 66 11.31 1.77 -14.88
CA LEU A 66 12.52 2.59 -14.79
C LEU A 66 13.73 1.97 -15.51
N HIS A 67 13.86 0.65 -15.46
CA HIS A 67 14.93 -0.08 -16.11
C HIS A 67 14.64 -0.41 -17.59
N ALA A 68 13.55 0.14 -18.14
CA ALA A 68 13.07 -0.17 -19.50
C ALA A 68 12.90 -1.68 -19.77
N SER A 69 12.76 -2.48 -18.73
CA SER A 69 12.51 -3.92 -18.82
C SER A 69 11.04 -4.28 -19.02
N VAL A 70 10.17 -3.29 -18.87
CA VAL A 70 8.72 -3.39 -19.07
C VAL A 70 8.30 -2.35 -20.10
N ASP A 71 7.67 -2.81 -21.18
CA ASP A 71 7.09 -1.92 -22.19
C ASP A 71 5.80 -1.32 -21.67
N VAL A 72 5.81 -0.03 -21.41
CA VAL A 72 4.66 0.71 -20.88
C VAL A 72 3.50 0.74 -21.88
N THR A 73 3.76 0.64 -23.17
CA THR A 73 2.73 0.65 -24.22
C THR A 73 1.98 -0.69 -24.31
N ALA A 74 2.64 -1.76 -23.89
CA ALA A 74 2.10 -3.10 -23.81
C ALA A 74 1.57 -3.45 -22.41
N LEU A 75 1.40 -2.44 -21.52
CA LEU A 75 0.96 -2.66 -20.14
C LEU A 75 -0.40 -3.36 -20.14
N PRO A 76 -0.42 -4.64 -19.78
CA PRO A 76 -1.66 -5.41 -19.73
C PRO A 76 -2.61 -4.80 -18.69
N GLN A 77 -3.92 -5.03 -18.86
CA GLN A 77 -4.94 -4.71 -17.86
C GLN A 77 -4.59 -5.27 -16.45
N GLU A 78 -3.68 -6.22 -16.39
CA GLU A 78 -3.16 -6.78 -15.14
C GLU A 78 -2.53 -5.73 -14.21
N TYR A 79 -1.86 -4.71 -14.74
CA TYR A 79 -1.22 -3.67 -13.90
C TYR A 79 -2.24 -2.73 -13.25
N MET A 80 -3.42 -2.61 -13.84
CA MET A 80 -4.52 -1.86 -13.23
C MET A 80 -4.97 -2.47 -11.89
N LYS A 81 -4.83 -3.79 -11.72
CA LYS A 81 -5.13 -4.48 -10.46
C LYS A 81 -4.26 -3.97 -9.31
N TYR A 82 -3.07 -3.49 -9.61
CA TYR A 82 -2.14 -2.93 -8.63
C TYR A 82 -2.22 -1.41 -8.53
N GLY A 83 -3.28 -0.81 -9.08
CA GLY A 83 -3.49 0.64 -9.05
C GLY A 83 -2.48 1.44 -9.91
N LEU A 84 -1.80 0.78 -10.86
CA LEU A 84 -0.88 1.42 -11.78
C LEU A 84 -1.61 1.75 -13.08
N VAL A 85 -1.83 3.04 -13.32
CA VAL A 85 -2.50 3.57 -14.51
C VAL A 85 -1.66 4.70 -15.10
N PHE A 86 -1.27 4.57 -16.36
CA PHE A 86 -0.40 5.53 -17.04
C PHE A 86 -1.13 6.17 -18.24
N PRO A 87 -2.07 7.11 -18.00
CA PRO A 87 -2.90 7.69 -19.04
C PRO A 87 -2.18 8.73 -19.90
N TYR A 88 -0.98 9.15 -19.49
CA TYR A 88 -0.26 10.24 -20.14
C TYR A 88 0.96 9.74 -20.89
N ARG A 89 1.44 10.57 -21.83
CA ARG A 89 2.53 10.21 -22.74
C ARG A 89 3.90 10.28 -22.10
N PHE A 90 4.10 11.21 -21.16
CA PHE A 90 5.43 11.50 -20.62
C PHE A 90 5.63 10.85 -19.25
N PHE A 91 6.87 10.43 -19.02
CA PHE A 91 7.33 9.92 -17.73
C PHE A 91 8.49 10.77 -17.23
N SER A 92 8.48 11.06 -15.94
CA SER A 92 9.56 11.78 -15.27
C SER A 92 9.91 11.09 -13.96
N LEU A 93 11.20 10.96 -13.68
CA LEU A 93 11.66 10.47 -12.38
C LEU A 93 12.11 11.66 -11.54
N ILE A 94 11.48 11.85 -10.41
CA ILE A 94 11.84 12.87 -9.42
C ILE A 94 12.58 12.16 -8.29
N LEU A 95 13.79 12.60 -8.00
CA LEU A 95 14.57 12.10 -6.87
C LEU A 95 14.59 13.15 -5.76
N ILE A 96 14.10 12.77 -4.59
CA ILE A 96 14.12 13.58 -3.38
C ILE A 96 15.29 13.10 -2.52
N HIS A 97 16.31 13.94 -2.37
CA HIS A 97 17.45 13.65 -1.53
C HIS A 97 17.15 14.01 -0.07
N MET A 98 17.38 13.07 0.84
CA MET A 98 17.10 13.21 2.28
C MET A 98 18.37 12.96 3.10
N PRO A 99 19.23 13.95 3.29
CA PRO A 99 20.48 13.77 4.07
C PRO A 99 20.21 13.42 5.53
N ALA A 100 19.06 13.79 6.08
CA ALA A 100 18.66 13.42 7.44
C ALA A 100 18.60 11.90 7.66
N LEU A 101 18.34 11.11 6.61
CA LEU A 101 18.33 9.65 6.69
C LEU A 101 19.72 9.05 6.95
N GLU A 102 20.79 9.76 6.62
CA GLU A 102 22.15 9.29 6.88
C GLU A 102 22.49 9.32 8.37
N ILE A 103 22.08 10.40 9.03
CA ILE A 103 22.42 10.69 10.42
C ILE A 103 21.55 9.89 11.41
N MET A 104 20.37 9.45 10.98
CA MET A 104 19.47 8.69 11.84
C MET A 104 20.02 7.28 12.07
N GLU A 105 20.15 6.84 13.31
CA GLU A 105 20.55 5.47 13.67
C GLU A 105 19.34 4.51 13.78
N ASP A 106 18.18 5.02 14.17
CA ASP A 106 16.96 4.25 14.37
C ASP A 106 16.33 3.84 13.04
N PHE A 107 16.41 2.56 12.72
CA PHE A 107 15.85 1.98 11.49
C PHE A 107 14.34 2.18 11.37
N THR A 108 13.61 2.07 12.49
CA THR A 108 12.16 2.22 12.49
C THR A 108 11.75 3.63 12.16
N LYS A 109 12.40 4.62 12.76
CA LYS A 109 12.17 6.05 12.46
C LYS A 109 12.57 6.38 11.03
N LYS A 110 13.68 5.83 10.51
CA LYS A 110 14.05 5.97 9.10
C LYS A 110 12.94 5.49 8.17
N LYS A 111 12.40 4.29 8.44
CA LYS A 111 11.32 3.71 7.64
C LYS A 111 10.06 4.57 7.69
N GLN A 112 9.67 5.02 8.88
CA GLN A 112 8.52 5.91 9.05
C GLN A 112 8.68 7.24 8.32
N LEU A 113 9.83 7.89 8.47
CA LEU A 113 10.12 9.16 7.79
C LEU A 113 10.06 9.01 6.27
N ARG A 114 10.64 7.93 5.73
CA ARG A 114 10.55 7.64 4.30
C ARG A 114 9.11 7.49 3.83
N LEU A 115 8.28 6.74 4.54
CA LEU A 115 6.88 6.53 4.20
C LEU A 115 6.10 7.85 4.21
N VAL A 116 6.30 8.67 5.22
CA VAL A 116 5.64 9.99 5.33
C VAL A 116 6.04 10.89 4.16
N VAL A 117 7.34 11.01 3.88
CA VAL A 117 7.81 11.86 2.77
C VAL A 117 7.35 11.32 1.42
N LEU A 118 7.40 9.99 1.23
CA LEU A 118 6.94 9.34 0.01
C LEU A 118 5.46 9.62 -0.25
N SER A 119 4.61 9.47 0.77
CA SER A 119 3.19 9.74 0.69
C SER A 119 2.90 11.22 0.40
N SER A 120 3.51 12.12 1.19
CA SER A 120 3.31 13.56 1.02
C SER A 120 3.81 14.08 -0.32
N ALA A 121 4.94 13.57 -0.81
CA ALA A 121 5.48 13.94 -2.12
C ALA A 121 4.61 13.39 -3.25
N SER A 122 4.16 12.14 -3.16
CA SER A 122 3.26 11.56 -4.17
C SER A 122 1.94 12.34 -4.25
N GLU A 123 1.40 12.76 -3.13
CA GLU A 123 0.20 13.60 -3.06
C GLU A 123 0.46 14.99 -3.67
N ALA A 124 1.55 15.64 -3.30
CA ALA A 124 1.90 16.97 -3.83
C ALA A 124 2.10 16.95 -5.35
N PHE A 125 2.77 15.93 -5.90
CA PHE A 125 3.00 15.80 -7.34
C PHE A 125 1.79 15.25 -8.11
N SER A 126 0.76 14.75 -7.44
CA SER A 126 -0.45 14.24 -8.08
C SER A 126 -1.22 15.31 -8.87
N VAL A 127 -1.01 16.59 -8.55
CA VAL A 127 -1.58 17.73 -9.31
C VAL A 127 -1.00 17.85 -10.73
N LEU A 128 0.20 17.30 -10.95
CA LEU A 128 0.89 17.32 -12.26
C LEU A 128 0.60 16.08 -13.11
N GLY A 129 -0.01 15.04 -12.53
CA GLY A 129 -0.28 13.79 -13.20
C GLY A 129 -0.47 12.62 -12.25
N LYS A 130 -0.14 11.42 -12.68
CA LYS A 130 -0.14 10.22 -11.82
C LYS A 130 1.24 10.04 -11.20
N ALA A 131 1.33 10.22 -9.90
CA ALA A 131 2.58 10.11 -9.14
C ALA A 131 2.63 8.80 -8.36
N TYR A 132 3.71 8.06 -8.52
CA TYR A 132 3.94 6.77 -7.86
C TYR A 132 5.25 6.80 -7.10
N GLY A 133 5.16 6.59 -5.78
CA GLY A 133 6.34 6.49 -4.94
C GLY A 133 7.13 5.20 -5.18
N ILE A 134 8.45 5.33 -5.20
CA ILE A 134 9.38 4.22 -5.38
C ILE A 134 10.39 4.26 -4.24
N HIS A 135 10.52 3.14 -3.54
CA HIS A 135 11.59 2.99 -2.57
C HIS A 135 12.92 2.80 -3.28
N THR A 136 13.82 3.74 -3.08
CA THR A 136 15.21 3.64 -3.54
C THR A 136 16.12 3.32 -2.37
N ASN A 137 17.27 2.75 -2.65
CA ASN A 137 18.29 2.50 -1.63
C ASN A 137 18.97 3.82 -1.19
N GLY A 138 19.42 3.86 0.06
CA GLY A 138 20.20 5.00 0.57
C GLY A 138 19.34 6.19 1.02
N GLN A 139 19.75 7.39 0.64
CA GLN A 139 19.21 8.67 1.12
C GLN A 139 18.15 9.27 0.17
N ASN A 140 17.82 8.58 -0.90
CA ASN A 140 16.91 9.10 -1.91
C ASN A 140 15.56 8.44 -1.82
N ILE A 141 14.53 9.18 -2.22
CA ILE A 141 13.18 8.70 -2.47
C ILE A 141 12.85 9.02 -3.93
N GLY A 142 12.34 8.04 -4.66
CA GLY A 142 11.95 8.20 -6.05
C GLY A 142 10.45 8.43 -6.18
N ILE A 143 10.05 9.33 -7.08
CA ILE A 143 8.67 9.48 -7.52
C ILE A 143 8.66 9.32 -9.05
N LEU A 144 7.97 8.31 -9.54
CA LEU A 144 7.68 8.19 -10.97
C LEU A 144 6.40 8.99 -11.26
N LEU A 145 6.56 10.03 -12.05
CA LEU A 145 5.45 10.89 -12.48
C LEU A 145 5.09 10.55 -13.93
N ASN A 146 3.84 10.18 -14.18
CA ASN A 146 3.28 10.09 -15.52
C ASN A 146 2.40 11.32 -15.76
N THR A 147 2.74 12.15 -16.76
CA THR A 147 2.16 13.46 -16.97
C THR A 147 1.92 13.77 -18.46
N SER A 148 1.00 14.69 -18.73
CA SER A 148 0.79 15.28 -20.06
C SER A 148 1.70 16.51 -20.31
N ILE A 149 2.39 17.00 -19.28
CA ILE A 149 3.21 18.21 -19.32
C ILE A 149 4.55 17.89 -19.97
N ALA A 150 4.98 18.70 -20.93
CA ALA A 150 6.28 18.55 -21.57
C ALA A 150 7.43 18.92 -20.63
N GLU A 151 8.64 18.37 -20.86
CA GLU A 151 9.79 18.47 -19.96
C GLU A 151 10.15 19.89 -19.56
N ALA A 152 10.15 20.84 -20.50
CA ALA A 152 10.52 22.24 -20.23
C ALA A 152 9.55 22.91 -19.26
N GLU A 153 8.28 22.71 -19.44
CA GLU A 153 7.21 23.26 -18.59
C GLU A 153 7.15 22.52 -17.23
N LEU A 154 7.33 21.21 -17.24
CA LEU A 154 7.37 20.39 -16.05
C LEU A 154 8.46 20.84 -15.07
N THR A 155 9.65 21.17 -15.59
CA THR A 155 10.77 21.65 -14.77
C THR A 155 10.42 22.95 -14.01
N ALA A 156 9.70 23.86 -14.64
CA ALA A 156 9.25 25.10 -14.02
C ALA A 156 8.22 24.83 -12.90
N GLU A 157 7.24 23.98 -13.17
CA GLU A 157 6.22 23.60 -12.19
C GLU A 157 6.79 22.82 -11.01
N LEU A 158 7.75 21.91 -11.23
CA LEU A 158 8.44 21.19 -10.16
C LEU A 158 9.22 22.15 -9.25
N LYS A 159 9.93 23.14 -9.79
CA LYS A 159 10.62 24.15 -8.99
C LYS A 159 9.66 24.95 -8.13
N ARG A 160 8.51 25.32 -8.69
CA ARG A 160 7.46 26.04 -7.96
C ARG A 160 6.90 25.22 -6.80
N LEU A 161 6.57 23.94 -7.04
CA LEU A 161 6.07 23.05 -6.00
C LEU A 161 7.12 22.79 -4.91
N CYS A 162 8.36 22.52 -5.28
CA CYS A 162 9.45 22.32 -4.30
C CYS A 162 9.64 23.55 -3.43
N SER A 163 9.59 24.76 -4.00
CA SER A 163 9.67 26.00 -3.22
C SER A 163 8.50 26.15 -2.25
N ALA A 164 7.28 25.81 -2.68
CA ALA A 164 6.10 25.88 -1.83
C ALA A 164 6.13 24.85 -0.68
N ILE A 165 6.67 23.65 -0.91
CA ILE A 165 6.85 22.63 0.13
C ILE A 165 7.89 23.08 1.16
N SER A 166 9.03 23.62 0.69
CA SER A 166 10.10 24.09 1.58
C SER A 166 9.68 25.28 2.46
N GLN A 167 8.69 26.06 2.07
CA GLN A 167 8.16 27.16 2.88
C GLN A 167 7.18 26.71 3.98
N ARG A 168 6.69 25.46 3.91
CA ARG A 168 5.74 24.90 4.87
C ARG A 168 6.38 24.00 5.93
N MET A 169 7.63 23.64 5.75
CA MET A 169 8.44 22.90 6.73
C MET A 169 9.27 23.84 7.61
#